data_e5060ec89803d331fa441083a49e1ec2
#
_entry.id   e5060ec89803d331fa441083a49e1ec2
#
_cell.length_a   1.000
_cell.length_b   1.000
_cell.length_c   1.000
_cell.angle_alpha   90.00
_cell.angle_beta   90.00
_cell.angle_gamma   90.00
#
_symmetry.space_group_name_H-M   'P 1'
#
loop_
_entity.id
_entity.type
_entity.pdbx_description
1 polymer ?
#
loop_
_entity_poly.entity_id
_entity_poly.type
_entity_poly.pdbx_seq_one_letter_code
_entity_poly.pdbx_strand_id
1 'polypeptide(L)'
;QPEFEGKKILGADSSQFKSLAAGKSHYSEKTGDSYLWNPGFFSGSSDVYGAKSKFNIYGQLSIIRQIFISRGAWTFFLCLFFSYLLGLRMKFSKLLSLGLAFAITLAMSNIILYKVGHFSKIETLVITPFILMGLYVLFEQKKFLLGGGILAFAIGFSLYTRHPQMSYYIFIMLLPYIIVKITQ
;
A
#
# COMPACT_ATOMS: atom_id res chain seq x y z
N GLN A 1 -16.80 -19.86 -23.04
CA GLN A 1 -16.36 -21.26 -22.89
C GLN A 1 -17.11 -21.84 -21.68
N PRO A 2 -18.03 -22.80 -21.87
CA PRO A 2 -18.89 -23.33 -20.78
C PRO A 2 -18.11 -23.97 -19.63
N GLU A 3 -16.89 -24.46 -19.87
CA GLU A 3 -16.04 -25.09 -18.85
C GLU A 3 -15.62 -24.16 -17.70
N PHE A 4 -15.71 -22.83 -17.89
CA PHE A 4 -15.27 -21.83 -16.90
C PHE A 4 -16.45 -21.05 -16.29
N GLU A 5 -17.68 -21.37 -16.68
CA GLU A 5 -18.86 -20.72 -16.16
C GLU A 5 -19.01 -21.03 -14.66
N GLY A 6 -18.99 -19.99 -13.83
CA GLY A 6 -19.04 -20.11 -12.37
C GLY A 6 -17.71 -20.40 -11.66
N LYS A 7 -16.61 -20.63 -12.39
CA LYS A 7 -15.27 -20.85 -11.78
C LYS A 7 -14.56 -19.51 -11.58
N LYS A 8 -14.16 -19.23 -10.34
CA LYS A 8 -13.27 -18.10 -10.03
C LYS A 8 -11.82 -18.56 -10.14
N ILE A 9 -11.03 -17.85 -10.93
CA ILE A 9 -9.58 -18.03 -10.92
C ILE A 9 -9.08 -17.48 -9.58
N LEU A 10 -8.75 -18.40 -8.66
CA LEU A 10 -8.06 -18.04 -7.42
C LEU A 10 -6.57 -18.14 -7.69
N GLY A 11 -5.84 -17.05 -7.53
CA GLY A 11 -4.38 -17.11 -7.53
C GLY A 11 -3.89 -18.06 -6.42
N ALA A 12 -2.84 -18.83 -6.69
CA ALA A 12 -2.27 -19.78 -5.73
C ALA A 12 -1.99 -19.11 -4.37
N ASP A 13 -1.47 -17.88 -4.38
CA ASP A 13 -1.20 -17.09 -3.18
C ASP A 13 -2.46 -16.84 -2.34
N SER A 14 -3.59 -16.51 -2.97
CA SER A 14 -4.82 -16.20 -2.24
C SER A 14 -5.44 -17.42 -1.56
N SER A 15 -5.28 -18.62 -2.11
CA SER A 15 -5.73 -19.87 -1.47
C SER A 15 -4.83 -20.23 -0.29
N GLN A 16 -3.52 -20.06 -0.44
CA GLN A 16 -2.54 -20.29 0.62
C GLN A 16 -2.75 -19.33 1.80
N PHE A 17 -2.96 -18.03 1.54
CA PHE A 17 -3.26 -17.05 2.60
C PHE A 17 -4.58 -17.32 3.31
N LYS A 18 -5.59 -17.87 2.64
CA LYS A 18 -6.86 -18.25 3.28
C LYS A 18 -6.68 -19.42 4.26
N SER A 19 -5.90 -20.44 3.90
CA SER A 19 -5.64 -21.57 4.80
C SER A 19 -4.84 -21.14 6.05
N LEU A 20 -3.86 -20.24 5.87
CA LEU A 20 -3.11 -19.65 6.98
C LEU A 20 -4.01 -18.79 7.89
N ALA A 21 -4.93 -18.02 7.31
CA ALA A 21 -5.87 -17.22 8.07
C ALA A 21 -6.83 -18.07 8.91
N ALA A 22 -7.25 -19.24 8.40
CA ALA A 22 -8.12 -20.17 9.14
C ALA A 22 -7.42 -20.75 10.39
N GLY A 23 -6.13 -21.11 10.27
CA GLY A 23 -5.35 -21.56 11.44
C GLY A 23 -5.20 -20.48 12.51
N LYS A 24 -5.08 -19.24 12.08
CA LYS A 24 -4.97 -18.07 12.95
C LYS A 24 -6.27 -17.76 13.71
N SER A 25 -7.42 -17.80 13.03
CA SER A 25 -8.71 -17.58 13.68
C SER A 25 -8.97 -18.67 14.72
N HIS A 26 -8.70 -19.93 14.39
CA HIS A 26 -8.87 -21.06 15.31
C HIS A 26 -8.00 -20.95 16.58
N TYR A 27 -6.74 -20.50 16.42
CA TYR A 27 -5.88 -20.26 17.59
C TYR A 27 -6.44 -19.15 18.48
N SER A 28 -6.78 -17.99 17.89
CA SER A 28 -7.31 -16.86 18.65
C SER A 28 -8.65 -17.15 19.32
N GLU A 29 -9.49 -17.97 18.70
CA GLU A 29 -10.76 -18.43 19.28
C GLU A 29 -10.54 -19.34 20.51
N LYS A 30 -9.51 -20.23 20.45
CA LYS A 30 -9.20 -21.15 21.55
C LYS A 30 -8.49 -20.50 22.72
N THR A 31 -7.57 -19.58 22.46
CA THR A 31 -6.66 -19.03 23.48
C THR A 31 -7.03 -17.64 23.95
N GLY A 32 -7.84 -16.91 23.17
CA GLY A 32 -8.09 -15.49 23.37
C GLY A 32 -6.91 -14.58 23.01
N ASP A 33 -5.77 -15.17 22.64
CA ASP A 33 -4.52 -14.43 22.37
C ASP A 33 -4.31 -14.13 20.87
N SER A 34 -3.44 -13.15 20.63
CA SER A 34 -3.00 -12.83 19.26
C SER A 34 -2.02 -13.89 18.76
N TYR A 35 -2.25 -14.38 17.55
CA TYR A 35 -1.36 -15.33 16.88
C TYR A 35 -0.12 -14.60 16.36
N LEU A 36 0.98 -14.64 17.09
CA LEU A 36 2.22 -13.92 16.77
C LEU A 36 3.26 -14.77 16.04
N TRP A 37 3.10 -16.10 16.09
CA TRP A 37 4.00 -17.06 15.46
C TRP A 37 3.23 -18.09 14.66
N ASN A 38 3.58 -18.26 13.38
CA ASN A 38 2.96 -19.25 12.51
C ASN A 38 3.92 -20.44 12.28
N PRO A 39 3.73 -21.59 12.93
CA PRO A 39 4.61 -22.76 12.76
C PRO A 39 4.43 -23.46 11.41
N GLY A 40 3.31 -23.26 10.72
CA GLY A 40 2.98 -23.92 9.46
C GLY A 40 3.57 -23.27 8.20
N PHE A 41 4.42 -22.25 8.34
CA PHE A 41 4.97 -21.51 7.22
C PHE A 41 6.49 -21.38 7.34
N PHE A 42 7.23 -21.96 6.38
CA PHE A 42 8.71 -21.96 6.36
C PHE A 42 9.37 -22.41 7.68
N SER A 43 8.89 -23.49 8.28
CA SER A 43 9.36 -23.96 9.59
C SER A 43 9.14 -23.00 10.76
N GLY A 44 8.31 -21.99 10.54
CA GLY A 44 7.94 -20.97 11.50
C GLY A 44 8.23 -19.56 11.01
N SER A 45 7.21 -18.71 11.05
CA SER A 45 7.32 -17.29 10.69
C SER A 45 6.66 -16.39 11.73
N SER A 46 7.24 -15.22 11.95
CA SER A 46 6.64 -14.20 12.81
C SER A 46 5.43 -13.57 12.14
N ASP A 47 4.31 -13.50 12.85
CA ASP A 47 3.10 -12.77 12.43
C ASP A 47 2.85 -11.54 13.30
N VAL A 48 3.91 -10.91 13.79
CA VAL A 48 3.87 -9.69 14.62
C VAL A 48 3.08 -8.58 13.93
N TYR A 49 3.14 -8.51 12.60
CA TYR A 49 2.31 -7.58 11.82
C TYR A 49 0.79 -7.83 11.92
N GLY A 50 0.38 -8.98 12.46
CA GLY A 50 -1.01 -9.32 12.74
C GLY A 50 -1.53 -8.75 14.05
N ALA A 51 -0.66 -8.30 14.93
CA ALA A 51 -1.06 -7.73 16.22
C ALA A 51 -1.91 -6.47 16.03
N LYS A 52 -3.05 -6.45 16.74
CA LYS A 52 -3.95 -5.28 16.76
C LYS A 52 -3.38 -4.25 17.71
N SER A 53 -2.88 -3.12 17.20
CA SER A 53 -2.54 -1.97 18.04
C SER A 53 -3.77 -1.10 18.29
N LYS A 54 -4.00 -0.70 19.55
CA LYS A 54 -5.07 0.24 19.93
C LYS A 54 -4.87 1.63 19.28
N PHE A 55 -3.63 2.01 18.99
CA PHE A 55 -3.25 3.30 18.41
C PHE A 55 -2.95 3.24 16.90
N ASN A 56 -3.55 2.30 16.20
CA ASN A 56 -3.32 2.16 14.76
C ASN A 56 -4.12 3.20 13.96
N ILE A 57 -3.51 4.36 13.70
CA ILE A 57 -4.09 5.45 12.91
C ILE A 57 -4.53 4.95 11.52
N TYR A 58 -3.74 4.10 10.88
CA TYR A 58 -4.06 3.56 9.55
C TYR A 58 -5.24 2.58 9.59
N GLY A 59 -5.41 1.86 10.71
CA GLY A 59 -6.59 1.04 10.96
C GLY A 59 -7.85 1.89 11.10
N GLN A 60 -7.76 3.06 11.72
CA GLN A 60 -8.88 4.01 11.81
C GLN A 60 -9.27 4.56 10.43
N LEU A 61 -8.31 4.81 9.56
CA LEU A 61 -8.58 5.20 8.17
C LEU A 61 -9.33 4.11 7.38
N SER A 62 -9.29 2.86 7.84
CA SER A 62 -10.08 1.78 7.24
C SER A 62 -11.59 2.01 7.39
N ILE A 63 -12.04 2.81 8.33
CA ILE A 63 -13.44 3.23 8.48
C ILE A 63 -13.86 4.04 7.26
N ILE A 64 -13.00 4.96 6.79
CA ILE A 64 -13.25 5.78 5.59
C ILE A 64 -13.37 4.87 4.35
N ARG A 65 -12.61 3.77 4.30
CA ARG A 65 -12.71 2.78 3.23
C ARG A 65 -14.11 2.16 3.12
N GLN A 66 -14.87 2.09 4.20
CA GLN A 66 -16.24 1.53 4.18
C GLN A 66 -17.21 2.36 3.34
N ILE A 67 -16.88 3.65 3.07
CA ILE A 67 -17.63 4.51 2.14
C ILE A 67 -17.49 3.98 0.70
N PHE A 68 -16.39 3.30 0.40
CA PHE A 68 -16.12 2.72 -0.91
C PHE A 68 -16.62 1.27 -0.96
N ILE A 69 -17.34 0.93 -2.03
CA ILE A 69 -17.98 -0.38 -2.21
C ILE A 69 -16.95 -1.53 -2.24
N SER A 70 -15.71 -1.25 -2.65
CA SER A 70 -14.66 -2.26 -2.76
C SER A 70 -13.29 -1.77 -2.34
N ARG A 71 -12.45 -2.71 -1.88
CA ARG A 71 -11.03 -2.46 -1.58
C ARG A 71 -10.29 -1.87 -2.79
N GLY A 72 -10.63 -2.34 -3.99
CA GLY A 72 -10.05 -1.83 -5.23
C GLY A 72 -10.39 -0.37 -5.48
N ALA A 73 -11.66 0.00 -5.38
CA ALA A 73 -12.07 1.38 -5.58
C ALA A 73 -11.34 2.34 -4.64
N TRP A 74 -11.17 1.96 -3.38
CA TRP A 74 -10.38 2.71 -2.40
C TRP A 74 -8.92 2.85 -2.82
N THR A 75 -8.27 1.73 -3.22
CA THR A 75 -6.86 1.71 -3.60
C THR A 75 -6.60 2.58 -4.83
N PHE A 76 -7.42 2.44 -5.89
CA PHE A 76 -7.30 3.27 -7.09
C PHE A 76 -7.63 4.74 -6.82
N PHE A 77 -8.60 5.04 -5.95
CA PHE A 77 -8.90 6.39 -5.52
C PHE A 77 -7.69 7.03 -4.83
N LEU A 78 -7.04 6.34 -3.90
CA LEU A 78 -5.83 6.86 -3.22
C LEU A 78 -4.70 7.12 -4.22
N CYS A 79 -4.48 6.22 -5.18
CA CYS A 79 -3.47 6.41 -6.21
C CYS A 79 -3.75 7.69 -7.03
N LEU A 80 -4.98 7.83 -7.51
CA LEU A 80 -5.40 9.00 -8.28
C LEU A 80 -5.27 10.28 -7.46
N PHE A 81 -5.73 10.27 -6.23
CA PHE A 81 -5.70 11.42 -5.33
C PHE A 81 -4.27 11.88 -5.04
N PHE A 82 -3.39 10.95 -4.65
CA PHE A 82 -1.99 11.30 -4.33
C PHE A 82 -1.19 11.71 -5.58
N SER A 83 -1.42 11.07 -6.71
CA SER A 83 -0.79 11.45 -7.98
C SER A 83 -1.25 12.85 -8.44
N TYR A 84 -2.52 13.16 -8.27
CA TYR A 84 -3.06 14.48 -8.56
C TYR A 84 -2.42 15.56 -7.67
N LEU A 85 -2.36 15.32 -6.37
CA LEU A 85 -1.73 16.23 -5.42
C LEU A 85 -0.24 16.44 -5.72
N LEU A 86 0.48 15.37 -6.09
CA LEU A 86 1.88 15.47 -6.53
C LEU A 86 2.01 16.42 -7.73
N GLY A 87 1.19 16.23 -8.77
CA GLY A 87 1.20 17.09 -9.95
C GLY A 87 0.96 18.56 -9.62
N LEU A 88 -0.02 18.85 -8.76
CA LEU A 88 -0.28 20.22 -8.29
C LEU A 88 0.90 20.80 -7.50
N ARG A 89 1.56 20.00 -6.67
CA ARG A 89 2.76 20.43 -5.91
C ARG A 89 3.94 20.71 -6.82
N MET A 90 4.09 19.97 -7.91
CA MET A 90 5.07 20.22 -8.97
C MET A 90 4.70 21.39 -9.88
N LYS A 91 3.64 22.14 -9.56
CA LYS A 91 3.14 23.30 -10.32
C LYS A 91 2.63 22.98 -11.71
N PHE A 92 2.21 21.75 -11.96
CA PHE A 92 1.51 21.42 -13.21
C PHE A 92 0.12 22.05 -13.23
N SER A 93 -0.41 22.31 -14.42
CA SER A 93 -1.79 22.76 -14.55
C SER A 93 -2.75 21.68 -14.00
N LYS A 94 -3.95 22.07 -13.58
CA LYS A 94 -4.96 21.16 -13.04
C LYS A 94 -5.26 20.01 -13.99
N LEU A 95 -5.37 20.32 -15.29
CA LEU A 95 -5.65 19.32 -16.32
C LEU A 95 -4.47 18.34 -16.52
N LEU A 96 -3.24 18.85 -16.55
CA LEU A 96 -2.04 18.01 -16.66
C LEU A 96 -1.87 17.14 -15.42
N SER A 97 -2.12 17.68 -14.23
CA SER A 97 -2.07 16.90 -12.98
C SER A 97 -3.12 15.78 -12.98
N LEU A 98 -4.30 16.04 -13.52
CA LEU A 98 -5.36 15.04 -13.64
C LEU A 98 -4.96 13.95 -14.66
N GLY A 99 -4.44 14.32 -15.81
CA GLY A 99 -3.92 13.40 -16.82
C GLY A 99 -2.82 12.48 -16.26
N LEU A 100 -1.85 13.08 -15.53
CA LEU A 100 -0.80 12.33 -14.84
C LEU A 100 -1.40 11.34 -13.81
N ALA A 101 -2.37 11.78 -13.03
CA ALA A 101 -3.02 10.94 -12.03
C ALA A 101 -3.72 9.74 -12.67
N PHE A 102 -4.44 9.93 -13.76
CA PHE A 102 -5.04 8.83 -14.52
C PHE A 102 -3.99 7.90 -15.13
N ALA A 103 -2.94 8.43 -15.74
CA ALA A 103 -1.88 7.64 -16.35
C ALA A 103 -1.19 6.71 -15.33
N ILE A 104 -0.86 7.23 -14.15
CA ILE A 104 -0.24 6.45 -13.07
C ILE A 104 -1.25 5.43 -12.51
N THR A 105 -2.48 5.84 -12.24
CA THR A 105 -3.48 5.00 -11.59
C THR A 105 -3.90 3.83 -12.48
N LEU A 106 -4.15 4.10 -13.75
CA LEU A 106 -4.60 3.11 -14.72
C LEU A 106 -3.46 2.39 -15.46
N ALA A 107 -2.22 2.55 -14.98
CA ALA A 107 -1.10 1.81 -15.53
C ALA A 107 -1.42 0.30 -15.53
N MET A 108 -1.10 -0.40 -16.63
CA MET A 108 -1.43 -1.81 -16.84
C MET A 108 -0.91 -2.69 -15.68
N SER A 109 0.26 -2.35 -15.13
CA SER A 109 0.83 -3.05 -13.96
C SER A 109 -0.11 -3.05 -12.76
N ASN A 110 -0.76 -1.91 -12.46
CA ASN A 110 -1.70 -1.79 -11.33
C ASN A 110 -2.95 -2.65 -11.57
N ILE A 111 -3.46 -2.63 -12.79
CA ILE A 111 -4.65 -3.43 -13.17
C ILE A 111 -4.34 -4.92 -13.08
N ILE A 112 -3.17 -5.36 -13.57
CA ILE A 112 -2.75 -6.77 -13.51
C ILE A 112 -2.59 -7.21 -12.05
N LEU A 113 -1.86 -6.44 -11.22
CA LEU A 113 -1.67 -6.76 -9.80
C LEU A 113 -3.01 -6.88 -9.07
N TYR A 114 -3.96 -6.01 -9.38
CA TYR A 114 -5.29 -6.06 -8.80
C TYR A 114 -6.05 -7.32 -9.24
N LYS A 115 -6.05 -7.65 -10.54
CA LYS A 115 -6.73 -8.84 -11.07
C LYS A 115 -6.16 -10.14 -10.52
N VAL A 116 -4.85 -10.22 -10.34
CA VAL A 116 -4.17 -11.40 -9.77
C VAL A 116 -4.39 -11.51 -8.26
N GLY A 117 -4.91 -10.47 -7.59
CA GLY A 117 -5.20 -10.48 -6.16
C GLY A 117 -4.04 -10.07 -5.26
N HIS A 118 -2.98 -9.47 -5.81
CA HIS A 118 -1.85 -8.95 -5.05
C HIS A 118 -2.16 -7.60 -4.37
N PHE A 119 -3.19 -7.58 -3.54
CA PHE A 119 -3.71 -6.34 -2.93
C PHE A 119 -2.68 -5.59 -2.08
N SER A 120 -1.88 -6.28 -1.28
CA SER A 120 -0.84 -5.64 -0.46
C SER A 120 0.26 -5.00 -1.30
N LYS A 121 0.63 -5.62 -2.44
CA LYS A 121 1.60 -5.04 -3.37
C LYS A 121 1.09 -3.73 -3.97
N ILE A 122 -0.13 -3.74 -4.51
CA ILE A 122 -0.71 -2.54 -5.13
C ILE A 122 -0.95 -1.44 -4.08
N GLU A 123 -1.43 -1.77 -2.88
CA GLU A 123 -1.61 -0.80 -1.80
C GLU A 123 -0.28 -0.13 -1.40
N THR A 124 0.82 -0.86 -1.44
CA THR A 124 2.15 -0.28 -1.21
C THR A 124 2.59 0.61 -2.38
N LEU A 125 2.34 0.21 -3.62
CA LEU A 125 2.74 1.00 -4.80
C LEU A 125 1.96 2.30 -4.92
N VAL A 126 0.67 2.31 -4.63
CA VAL A 126 -0.17 3.51 -4.79
C VAL A 126 0.16 4.63 -3.82
N ILE A 127 0.94 4.36 -2.77
CA ILE A 127 1.43 5.39 -1.85
C ILE A 127 2.70 6.10 -2.38
N THR A 128 3.36 5.54 -3.40
CA THR A 128 4.61 6.10 -3.96
C THR A 128 4.49 7.57 -4.38
N PRO A 129 3.43 8.02 -5.08
CA PRO A 129 3.26 9.44 -5.40
C PRO A 129 3.20 10.32 -4.16
N PHE A 130 2.69 9.82 -3.03
CA PHE A 130 2.63 10.56 -1.79
C PHE A 130 4.01 10.66 -1.12
N ILE A 131 4.83 9.61 -1.18
CA ILE A 131 6.22 9.65 -0.75
C ILE A 131 7.00 10.66 -1.60
N LEU A 132 6.86 10.62 -2.93
CA LEU A 132 7.48 11.59 -3.83
C LEU A 132 7.05 13.02 -3.52
N MET A 133 5.76 13.24 -3.22
CA MET A 133 5.27 14.56 -2.82
C MET A 133 5.94 15.04 -1.53
N GLY A 134 6.10 14.16 -0.55
CA GLY A 134 6.79 14.49 0.70
C GLY A 134 8.25 14.89 0.48
N LEU A 135 8.98 14.13 -0.34
CA LEU A 135 10.36 14.45 -0.74
C LEU A 135 10.43 15.78 -1.49
N TYR A 136 9.52 16.01 -2.44
CA TYR A 136 9.47 17.27 -3.18
C TYR A 136 9.21 18.48 -2.26
N VAL A 137 8.27 18.36 -1.35
CA VAL A 137 7.96 19.43 -0.37
C VAL A 137 9.15 19.67 0.56
N LEU A 138 9.86 18.62 0.97
CA LEU A 138 11.01 18.68 1.85
C LEU A 138 12.20 19.37 1.16
N PHE A 139 12.62 18.89 0.00
CA PHE A 139 13.85 19.32 -0.65
C PHE A 139 13.64 20.55 -1.56
N GLU A 140 12.58 20.57 -2.40
CA GLU A 140 12.39 21.64 -3.38
C GLU A 140 11.66 22.86 -2.78
N GLN A 141 10.67 22.61 -1.91
CA GLN A 141 9.96 23.72 -1.25
C GLN A 141 10.59 24.15 0.09
N LYS A 142 11.57 23.41 0.59
CA LYS A 142 12.24 23.63 1.88
C LYS A 142 11.29 23.75 3.07
N LYS A 143 10.12 23.09 2.99
CA LYS A 143 9.11 23.03 4.05
C LYS A 143 9.30 21.78 4.90
N PHE A 144 10.34 21.80 5.75
CA PHE A 144 10.81 20.62 6.46
C PHE A 144 9.74 19.95 7.33
N LEU A 145 8.97 20.71 8.10
CA LEU A 145 7.94 20.16 8.97
C LEU A 145 6.81 19.51 8.15
N LEU A 146 6.34 20.18 7.10
CA LEU A 146 5.29 19.66 6.24
C LEU A 146 5.76 18.45 5.43
N GLY A 147 6.92 18.56 4.79
CA GLY A 147 7.51 17.47 4.01
C GLY A 147 7.81 16.25 4.87
N GLY A 148 8.39 16.46 6.06
CA GLY A 148 8.66 15.43 7.05
C GLY A 148 7.38 14.74 7.55
N GLY A 149 6.33 15.51 7.84
CA GLY A 149 5.02 14.97 8.24
C GLY A 149 4.37 14.12 7.14
N ILE A 150 4.41 14.59 5.88
CA ILE A 150 3.93 13.82 4.73
C ILE A 150 4.71 12.51 4.58
N LEU A 151 6.04 12.57 4.67
CA LEU A 151 6.90 11.38 4.58
C LEU A 151 6.63 10.40 5.70
N ALA A 152 6.56 10.86 6.93
CA ALA A 152 6.28 10.01 8.08
C ALA A 152 4.95 9.26 7.91
N PHE A 153 3.90 9.97 7.48
CA PHE A 153 2.61 9.35 7.20
C PHE A 153 2.68 8.36 6.03
N ALA A 154 3.29 8.75 4.90
CA ALA A 154 3.38 7.90 3.71
C ALA A 154 4.20 6.63 3.94
N ILE A 155 5.35 6.74 4.61
CA ILE A 155 6.20 5.62 4.96
C ILE A 155 5.49 4.70 5.95
N GLY A 156 4.88 5.26 7.00
CA GLY A 156 4.10 4.48 7.94
C GLY A 156 2.93 3.73 7.28
N PHE A 157 2.24 4.35 6.33
CA PHE A 157 1.20 3.68 5.54
C PHE A 157 1.79 2.55 4.68
N SER A 158 2.92 2.79 4.02
CA SER A 158 3.61 1.77 3.23
C SER A 158 3.97 0.53 4.07
N LEU A 159 4.47 0.73 5.29
CA LEU A 159 4.77 -0.36 6.21
C LEU A 159 3.50 -1.05 6.71
N TYR A 160 2.42 -0.29 6.96
CA TYR A 160 1.13 -0.84 7.36
C TYR A 160 0.51 -1.78 6.32
N THR A 161 0.79 -1.61 5.02
CA THR A 161 0.30 -2.50 3.96
C THR A 161 0.89 -3.92 4.01
N ARG A 162 1.87 -4.15 4.88
CA ARG A 162 2.51 -5.46 5.16
C ARG A 162 3.20 -6.07 3.95
N HIS A 163 3.77 -5.23 3.09
CA HIS A 163 4.55 -5.71 1.96
C HIS A 163 5.96 -5.09 1.97
N PRO A 164 6.84 -5.50 2.90
CA PRO A 164 8.15 -4.89 3.13
C PRO A 164 9.04 -4.93 1.89
N GLN A 165 8.94 -5.97 1.06
CA GLN A 165 9.69 -6.08 -0.19
C GLN A 165 9.40 -4.91 -1.15
N MET A 166 8.13 -4.54 -1.30
CA MET A 166 7.75 -3.42 -2.18
C MET A 166 8.20 -2.08 -1.60
N SER A 167 8.07 -1.89 -0.29
CA SER A 167 8.59 -0.72 0.40
C SER A 167 10.11 -0.58 0.20
N TYR A 168 10.85 -1.69 0.32
CA TYR A 168 12.29 -1.72 0.07
C TYR A 168 12.65 -1.31 -1.36
N TYR A 169 11.93 -1.81 -2.36
CA TYR A 169 12.17 -1.40 -3.76
C TYR A 169 11.88 0.07 -4.00
N ILE A 170 10.83 0.62 -3.39
CA ILE A 170 10.54 2.05 -3.47
C ILE A 170 11.70 2.85 -2.85
N PHE A 171 12.22 2.45 -1.70
CA PHE A 171 13.36 3.12 -1.07
C PHE A 171 14.63 3.08 -1.94
N ILE A 172 14.97 1.93 -2.51
CA ILE A 172 16.12 1.82 -3.44
C ILE A 172 15.95 2.75 -4.63
N MET A 173 14.74 2.80 -5.21
CA MET A 173 14.45 3.67 -6.37
C MET A 173 14.60 5.15 -6.02
N LEU A 174 14.25 5.56 -4.80
CA LEU A 174 14.30 6.94 -4.35
C LEU A 174 15.68 7.36 -3.82
N LEU A 175 16.54 6.40 -3.46
CA LEU A 175 17.83 6.65 -2.86
C LEU A 175 18.74 7.57 -3.70
N PRO A 176 18.89 7.40 -5.03
CA PRO A 176 19.69 8.30 -5.86
C PRO A 176 19.19 9.74 -5.81
N TYR A 177 17.88 9.94 -5.85
CA TYR A 177 17.29 11.28 -5.75
C TYR A 177 17.63 11.93 -4.39
N ILE A 178 17.48 11.16 -3.31
CA ILE A 178 17.77 11.64 -1.94
C ILE A 178 19.25 12.02 -1.80
N ILE A 179 20.17 11.17 -2.29
CA ILE A 179 21.61 11.42 -2.25
C ILE A 179 21.93 12.73 -2.99
N VAL A 180 21.46 12.89 -4.21
CA VAL A 180 21.68 14.12 -5.00
C VAL A 180 21.16 15.36 -4.25
N LYS A 181 19.99 15.26 -3.59
CA LYS A 181 19.41 16.40 -2.87
C LYS A 181 20.11 16.75 -1.55
N ILE A 182 20.75 15.78 -0.92
CA ILE A 182 21.55 16.04 0.31
C ILE A 182 22.92 16.65 -0.02
N THR A 183 23.47 16.34 -1.20
CA THR A 183 24.78 16.82 -1.64
C THR A 183 24.74 18.20 -2.34
N GLN A 184 23.56 18.72 -2.66
CA GLN A 184 23.31 20.07 -3.18
C GLN A 184 23.04 21.10 -2.08
#